data_10898717d120f439edcbe99a43dfa35c
#
_entry.id   10898717d120f439edcbe99a43dfa35c
#
_cell.length_a   1.000
_cell.length_b   1.000
_cell.length_c   1.000
_cell.angle_alpha   90.00
_cell.angle_beta   90.00
_cell.angle_gamma   90.00
#
_symmetry.space_group_name_H-M   'P 1'
#
loop_
_entity.id
_entity.type
_entity.pdbx_description
1 polymer ?
#
loop_
_entity_poly.entity_id
_entity_poly.type
_entity_poly.pdbx_seq_one_letter_code
_entity_poly.pdbx_strand_id
1 'polypeptide(L)'
;MTLKRAFDVAGSCAGLLVFAPVMAVVIPAVLIDDGRPILFRQRRLGRYRRPFSILKIRTMRDGSPTRVGRILRATGLDEIPQFINILSGEMSAVGPRPLTESDVARLGWTGPDFDSRWDVKPGLTGLAQIVAPASPQEALELDRTYAVRWNPWLDCRLIALSFAVNVFGKARVQRAVASWRD
;
A
#
# COMPACT_ATOMS: atom_id res chain seq x y z
N MET A 1 -6.84 2.14 -22.75
CA MET A 1 -6.37 1.72 -21.39
C MET A 1 -4.86 1.88 -21.39
N THR A 2 -4.29 2.56 -20.39
CA THR A 2 -2.82 2.69 -20.32
C THR A 2 -2.20 1.36 -19.94
N LEU A 3 -0.94 1.09 -20.37
CA LEU A 3 -0.20 -0.14 -20.05
C LEU A 3 -0.18 -0.41 -18.51
N LYS A 4 0.06 0.66 -17.73
CA LYS A 4 0.02 0.57 -16.26
C LYS A 4 -1.32 0.06 -15.74
N ARG A 5 -2.43 0.56 -16.30
CA ARG A 5 -3.77 0.12 -15.87
C ARG A 5 -4.03 -1.34 -16.21
N ALA A 6 -3.55 -1.81 -17.37
CA ALA A 6 -3.65 -3.22 -17.74
C ALA A 6 -2.90 -4.10 -16.74
N PHE A 7 -1.69 -3.67 -16.36
CA PHE A 7 -0.85 -4.36 -15.38
C PHE A 7 -1.51 -4.40 -13.98
N ASP A 8 -2.05 -3.26 -13.53
CA ASP A 8 -2.77 -3.14 -12.25
C ASP A 8 -3.98 -4.09 -12.21
N VAL A 9 -4.78 -4.13 -13.27
CA VAL A 9 -5.97 -4.99 -13.33
C VAL A 9 -5.59 -6.46 -13.36
N ALA A 10 -4.67 -6.86 -14.26
CA ALA A 10 -4.23 -8.26 -14.37
C ALA A 10 -3.59 -8.76 -13.07
N GLY A 11 -2.68 -7.96 -12.49
CA GLY A 11 -2.03 -8.28 -11.22
C GLY A 11 -3.01 -8.40 -10.05
N SER A 12 -4.01 -7.50 -10.00
CA SER A 12 -5.02 -7.54 -8.92
C SER A 12 -5.97 -8.73 -9.06
N CYS A 13 -6.39 -9.08 -10.28
CA CYS A 13 -7.19 -10.29 -10.51
C CYS A 13 -6.41 -11.54 -10.12
N ALA A 14 -5.14 -11.65 -10.55
CA ALA A 14 -4.27 -12.76 -10.18
C ALA A 14 -4.05 -12.81 -8.66
N GLY A 15 -3.80 -11.66 -8.01
CA GLY A 15 -3.63 -11.57 -6.56
C GLY A 15 -4.87 -12.04 -5.81
N LEU A 16 -6.07 -11.57 -6.18
CA LEU A 16 -7.31 -12.02 -5.56
C LEU A 16 -7.53 -13.53 -5.72
N LEU A 17 -7.23 -14.08 -6.91
CA LEU A 17 -7.35 -15.51 -7.15
C LEU A 17 -6.37 -16.33 -6.30
N VAL A 18 -5.09 -15.92 -6.25
CA VAL A 18 -4.04 -16.60 -5.48
C VAL A 18 -4.34 -16.54 -3.97
N PHE A 19 -4.82 -15.39 -3.48
CA PHE A 19 -5.11 -15.21 -2.05
C PHE A 19 -6.53 -15.64 -1.65
N ALA A 20 -7.41 -16.00 -2.57
CA ALA A 20 -8.76 -16.45 -2.26
C ALA A 20 -8.80 -17.61 -1.23
N PRO A 21 -8.01 -18.72 -1.37
CA PRO A 21 -8.00 -19.78 -0.37
C PRO A 21 -7.49 -19.30 1.00
N VAL A 22 -6.53 -18.36 1.03
CA VAL A 22 -6.04 -17.77 2.28
C VAL A 22 -7.16 -16.97 2.94
N MET A 23 -7.91 -16.16 2.17
CA MET A 23 -9.04 -15.38 2.67
C MET A 23 -10.19 -16.27 3.16
N ALA A 24 -10.39 -17.44 2.57
CA ALA A 24 -11.37 -18.42 3.04
C ALA A 24 -11.07 -18.93 4.46
N VAL A 25 -9.81 -18.89 4.91
CA VAL A 25 -9.39 -19.20 6.30
C VAL A 25 -9.38 -17.94 7.16
N VAL A 26 -8.85 -16.84 6.64
CA VAL A 26 -8.70 -15.57 7.39
C VAL A 26 -10.05 -15.00 7.82
N ILE A 27 -11.05 -15.00 6.93
CA ILE A 27 -12.35 -14.41 7.23
C ILE A 27 -13.04 -15.10 8.43
N PRO A 28 -13.18 -16.44 8.47
CA PRO A 28 -13.70 -17.12 9.65
C PRO A 28 -12.83 -16.89 10.91
N ALA A 29 -11.51 -16.89 10.79
CA ALA A 29 -10.62 -16.65 11.92
C ALA A 29 -10.87 -15.26 12.55
N VAL A 30 -11.01 -14.21 11.72
CA VAL A 30 -11.35 -12.85 12.20
C VAL A 30 -12.73 -12.82 12.84
N LEU A 31 -13.72 -13.51 12.25
CA LEU A 31 -15.07 -13.59 12.81
C LEU A 31 -15.11 -14.23 14.19
N ILE A 32 -14.30 -15.27 14.40
CA ILE A 32 -14.20 -15.97 15.70
C ILE A 32 -13.44 -15.11 16.73
N ASP A 33 -12.34 -14.48 16.31
CA ASP A 33 -11.45 -13.70 17.22
C ASP A 33 -12.06 -12.33 17.60
N ASP A 34 -12.74 -11.66 16.65
CA ASP A 34 -13.15 -10.26 16.81
C ASP A 34 -14.62 -9.96 16.37
N GLY A 35 -15.31 -10.92 15.72
CA GLY A 35 -16.67 -10.71 15.25
C GLY A 35 -16.77 -9.76 14.04
N ARG A 36 -17.93 -9.13 13.86
CA ARG A 36 -18.19 -8.16 12.79
C ARG A 36 -17.88 -6.72 13.23
N PRO A 37 -17.58 -5.79 12.28
CA PRO A 37 -17.39 -6.00 10.84
C PRO A 37 -16.02 -6.60 10.51
N ILE A 38 -15.91 -7.39 9.44
CA ILE A 38 -14.65 -8.01 8.98
C ILE A 38 -13.76 -6.99 8.29
N LEU A 39 -14.38 -6.08 7.51
CA LEU A 39 -13.67 -5.04 6.76
C LEU A 39 -13.60 -3.75 7.56
N PHE A 40 -12.40 -3.21 7.61
CA PHE A 40 -12.12 -1.85 8.04
C PHE A 40 -12.04 -0.94 6.82
N ARG A 41 -12.66 0.24 6.92
CA ARG A 41 -12.65 1.28 5.89
C ARG A 41 -12.09 2.55 6.49
N GLN A 42 -11.20 3.21 5.76
CA GLN A 42 -10.65 4.50 6.16
C GLN A 42 -10.54 5.42 4.95
N ARG A 43 -10.98 6.66 5.12
CA ARG A 43 -10.85 7.69 4.10
C ARG A 43 -9.37 8.04 3.90
N ARG A 44 -8.92 8.05 2.66
CA ARG A 44 -7.57 8.39 2.22
C ARG A 44 -7.63 9.30 1.02
N LEU A 45 -6.53 10.01 0.75
CA LEU A 45 -6.37 10.83 -0.44
C LEU A 45 -5.71 10.00 -1.54
N GLY A 46 -6.36 9.99 -2.69
CA GLY A 46 -5.91 9.36 -3.93
C GLY A 46 -5.30 10.36 -4.90
N ARG A 47 -5.28 10.00 -6.20
CA ARG A 47 -4.80 10.86 -7.26
C ARG A 47 -5.57 12.19 -7.29
N TYR A 48 -4.84 13.29 -7.49
CA TYR A 48 -5.39 14.66 -7.46
C TYR A 48 -6.09 15.00 -6.14
N ARG A 49 -5.60 14.43 -5.03
CA ARG A 49 -6.19 14.58 -3.68
C ARG A 49 -7.66 14.14 -3.58
N ARG A 50 -8.18 13.39 -4.57
CA ARG A 50 -9.57 12.88 -4.51
C ARG A 50 -9.70 11.86 -3.41
N PRO A 51 -10.65 12.02 -2.48
CA PRO A 51 -10.81 11.07 -1.39
C PRO A 51 -11.39 9.75 -1.89
N PHE A 52 -10.91 8.65 -1.31
CA PHE A 52 -11.45 7.30 -1.52
C PHE A 52 -11.42 6.52 -0.20
N SER A 53 -12.09 5.38 -0.15
CA SER A 53 -12.11 4.49 1.03
C SER A 53 -11.18 3.30 0.81
N ILE A 54 -10.04 3.29 1.53
CA ILE A 54 -9.17 2.12 1.52
C ILE A 54 -9.83 0.96 2.24
N LEU A 55 -9.71 -0.24 1.69
CA LEU A 55 -10.24 -1.48 2.25
C LEU A 55 -9.14 -2.31 2.90
N LYS A 56 -9.38 -2.76 4.15
CA LYS A 56 -8.49 -3.68 4.86
C LYS A 56 -9.31 -4.70 5.65
N ILE A 57 -8.70 -5.83 6.01
CA ILE A 57 -9.25 -6.68 7.06
C ILE A 57 -9.10 -5.93 8.39
N ARG A 58 -10.14 -5.97 9.24
CA ARG A 58 -10.07 -5.40 10.58
C ARG A 58 -9.12 -6.22 11.44
N THR A 59 -8.14 -5.56 12.03
CA THR A 59 -7.07 -6.16 12.82
C THR A 59 -6.95 -5.56 14.22
N MET A 60 -7.81 -4.61 14.57
CA MET A 60 -7.76 -3.89 15.84
C MET A 60 -9.15 -3.82 16.49
N ARG A 61 -9.15 -3.92 17.83
CA ARG A 61 -10.30 -3.66 18.72
C ARG A 61 -9.83 -2.75 19.85
N ASP A 62 -10.57 -1.68 20.11
CA ASP A 62 -10.33 -0.72 21.20
C ASP A 62 -8.87 -0.21 21.24
N GLY A 63 -8.32 0.12 20.08
CA GLY A 63 -6.97 0.66 19.93
C GLY A 63 -5.84 -0.37 19.97
N SER A 64 -6.15 -1.66 20.21
CA SER A 64 -5.16 -2.74 20.31
C SER A 64 -5.33 -3.79 19.20
N PRO A 65 -4.24 -4.38 18.68
CA PRO A 65 -4.34 -5.47 17.72
C PRO A 65 -4.95 -6.72 18.35
N THR A 66 -5.91 -7.35 17.65
CA THR A 66 -6.47 -8.66 18.02
C THR A 66 -5.43 -9.76 17.86
N ARG A 67 -5.70 -11.00 18.34
CA ARG A 67 -4.77 -12.13 18.18
C ARG A 67 -4.51 -12.44 16.70
N VAL A 68 -5.55 -12.62 15.92
CA VAL A 68 -5.48 -12.84 14.48
C VAL A 68 -4.92 -11.59 13.79
N GLY A 69 -5.34 -10.40 14.22
CA GLY A 69 -4.89 -9.11 13.70
C GLY A 69 -3.38 -8.91 13.76
N ARG A 70 -2.69 -9.38 14.81
CA ARG A 70 -1.22 -9.33 14.88
C ARG A 70 -0.55 -10.13 13.77
N ILE A 71 -1.07 -11.33 13.49
CA ILE A 71 -0.54 -12.19 12.42
C ILE A 71 -0.79 -11.54 11.05
N LEU A 72 -2.00 -11.05 10.81
CA LEU A 72 -2.36 -10.42 9.54
C LEU A 72 -1.49 -9.19 9.26
N ARG A 73 -1.24 -8.34 10.26
CA ARG A 73 -0.37 -7.16 10.12
C ARG A 73 1.10 -7.53 9.93
N ALA A 74 1.59 -8.57 10.58
CA ALA A 74 2.97 -9.05 10.43
C ALA A 74 3.23 -9.64 9.04
N THR A 75 2.20 -10.21 8.41
CA THR A 75 2.27 -10.84 7.08
C THR A 75 1.77 -9.95 5.95
N GLY A 76 1.14 -8.80 6.24
CA GLY A 76 0.51 -7.92 5.26
C GLY A 76 -0.80 -8.46 4.67
N LEU A 77 -1.33 -9.58 5.18
CA LEU A 77 -2.56 -10.20 4.68
C LEU A 77 -3.80 -9.35 4.93
N ASP A 78 -3.75 -8.41 5.88
CA ASP A 78 -4.83 -7.45 6.12
C ASP A 78 -5.02 -6.49 4.95
N GLU A 79 -4.04 -6.34 4.07
CA GLU A 79 -4.08 -5.42 2.95
C GLU A 79 -4.64 -6.03 1.64
N ILE A 80 -4.90 -7.35 1.61
CA ILE A 80 -5.45 -8.04 0.42
C ILE A 80 -6.74 -7.40 -0.12
N PRO A 81 -7.69 -6.92 0.69
CA PRO A 81 -8.88 -6.23 0.16
C PRO A 81 -8.56 -4.97 -0.67
N GLN A 82 -7.35 -4.40 -0.58
CA GLN A 82 -6.95 -3.26 -1.41
C GLN A 82 -6.82 -3.61 -2.90
N PHE A 83 -6.70 -4.89 -3.28
CA PHE A 83 -6.82 -5.29 -4.68
C PHE A 83 -8.16 -4.85 -5.29
N ILE A 84 -9.24 -4.78 -4.50
CA ILE A 84 -10.52 -4.23 -4.93
C ILE A 84 -10.40 -2.73 -5.23
N ASN A 85 -9.67 -1.95 -4.39
CA ASN A 85 -9.40 -0.53 -4.66
C ASN A 85 -8.55 -0.34 -5.93
N ILE A 86 -7.64 -1.28 -6.24
CA ILE A 86 -6.89 -1.24 -7.49
C ILE A 86 -7.82 -1.55 -8.67
N LEU A 87 -8.69 -2.54 -8.58
CA LEU A 87 -9.66 -2.88 -9.62
C LEU A 87 -10.68 -1.78 -9.85
N SER A 88 -11.13 -1.06 -8.81
CA SER A 88 -12.01 0.11 -8.96
C SER A 88 -11.29 1.33 -9.57
N GLY A 89 -9.95 1.30 -9.60
CA GLY A 89 -9.13 2.36 -10.17
C GLY A 89 -8.78 3.50 -9.22
N GLU A 90 -9.08 3.36 -7.94
CA GLU A 90 -8.72 4.32 -6.88
C GLU A 90 -7.24 4.22 -6.51
N MET A 91 -6.67 3.01 -6.63
CA MET A 91 -5.27 2.68 -6.35
C MET A 91 -4.57 2.06 -7.55
N SER A 92 -3.28 1.86 -7.41
CA SER A 92 -2.38 1.08 -8.27
C SER A 92 -1.65 0.03 -7.42
N ALA A 93 -1.11 -1.00 -8.05
CA ALA A 93 -0.24 -1.95 -7.35
C ALA A 93 0.98 -1.25 -6.76
N VAL A 94 1.58 -0.33 -7.52
CA VAL A 94 2.75 0.45 -7.12
C VAL A 94 2.47 1.95 -7.22
N GLY A 95 2.83 2.69 -6.17
CA GLY A 95 2.67 4.14 -6.08
C GLY A 95 2.97 4.68 -4.69
N PRO A 96 2.86 5.99 -4.48
CA PRO A 96 2.98 6.61 -3.17
C PRO A 96 1.99 6.04 -2.15
N ARG A 97 2.40 5.96 -0.88
CA ARG A 97 1.50 5.49 0.19
C ARG A 97 0.25 6.38 0.29
N PRO A 98 -0.98 5.82 0.32
CA PRO A 98 -2.18 6.62 0.53
C PRO A 98 -2.20 7.22 1.95
N LEU A 99 -2.33 8.55 2.05
CA LEU A 99 -2.34 9.32 3.29
C LEU A 99 -3.75 9.75 3.67
N THR A 100 -4.00 9.93 4.96
CA THR A 100 -5.19 10.62 5.45
C THR A 100 -5.02 12.14 5.33
N GLU A 101 -6.12 12.90 5.41
CA GLU A 101 -6.07 14.36 5.51
C GLU A 101 -5.27 14.82 6.75
N SER A 102 -5.40 14.10 7.87
CA SER A 102 -4.62 14.37 9.09
C SER A 102 -3.13 14.07 8.93
N ASP A 103 -2.76 13.01 8.16
CA ASP A 103 -1.35 12.77 7.85
C ASP A 103 -0.77 13.92 7.01
N VAL A 104 -1.49 14.39 6.00
CA VAL A 104 -1.07 15.50 5.13
C VAL A 104 -0.90 16.79 5.93
N ALA A 105 -1.85 17.10 6.82
CA ALA A 105 -1.76 18.27 7.71
C ALA A 105 -0.55 18.18 8.66
N ARG A 106 -0.34 17.01 9.30
CA ARG A 106 0.79 16.75 10.19
C ARG A 106 2.14 16.84 9.50
N LEU A 107 2.23 16.43 8.23
CA LEU A 107 3.43 16.51 7.41
C LEU A 107 3.67 17.91 6.81
N GLY A 108 2.69 18.80 6.88
CA GLY A 108 2.73 20.12 6.24
C GLY A 108 2.62 20.08 4.71
N TRP A 109 2.10 18.98 4.14
CA TRP A 109 2.05 18.76 2.67
C TRP A 109 0.76 19.29 2.03
N THR A 110 0.34 20.48 2.45
CA THR A 110 -0.92 21.12 2.02
C THR A 110 -0.79 22.04 0.81
N GLY A 111 0.41 22.56 0.56
CA GLY A 111 0.68 23.53 -0.52
C GLY A 111 0.85 22.89 -1.91
N PRO A 112 0.92 23.74 -2.96
CA PRO A 112 1.09 23.32 -4.36
C PRO A 112 2.43 22.63 -4.61
N ASP A 113 3.47 22.95 -3.85
CA ASP A 113 4.79 22.33 -3.95
C ASP A 113 4.76 20.81 -3.78
N PHE A 114 3.70 20.29 -3.19
CA PHE A 114 3.52 18.86 -2.95
C PHE A 114 2.63 18.16 -4.00
N ASP A 115 2.13 18.87 -5.00
CA ASP A 115 1.10 18.35 -5.94
C ASP A 115 1.63 17.25 -6.85
N SER A 116 2.91 17.29 -7.24
CA SER A 116 3.52 16.25 -8.08
C SER A 116 3.41 14.83 -7.51
N ARG A 117 3.35 14.70 -6.18
CA ARG A 117 3.08 13.42 -5.52
C ARG A 117 1.68 12.88 -5.81
N TRP A 118 0.73 13.78 -6.04
CA TRP A 118 -0.68 13.44 -6.28
C TRP A 118 -1.03 13.25 -7.75
N ASP A 119 -0.06 13.40 -8.67
CA ASP A 119 -0.26 13.17 -10.10
C ASP A 119 -0.39 11.69 -10.46
N VAL A 120 0.01 10.81 -9.55
CA VAL A 120 -0.09 9.36 -9.69
C VAL A 120 -1.07 8.77 -8.67
N LYS A 121 -1.58 7.57 -8.97
CA LYS A 121 -2.43 6.85 -8.00
C LYS A 121 -1.59 6.35 -6.82
N PRO A 122 -2.16 6.35 -5.61
CA PRO A 122 -1.50 5.71 -4.47
C PRO A 122 -1.37 4.21 -4.70
N GLY A 123 -0.29 3.63 -4.15
CA GLY A 123 0.05 2.23 -4.31
C GLY A 123 -0.19 1.37 -3.07
N LEU A 124 -0.38 0.06 -3.32
CA LEU A 124 -0.31 -0.97 -2.29
C LEU A 124 1.13 -1.08 -1.76
N THR A 125 2.12 -1.04 -2.68
CA THR A 125 3.54 -0.86 -2.37
C THR A 125 4.09 0.37 -3.09
N GLY A 126 5.32 0.79 -2.76
CA GLY A 126 5.95 1.95 -3.39
C GLY A 126 7.40 2.15 -2.98
N LEU A 127 8.10 3.02 -3.71
CA LEU A 127 9.54 3.25 -3.53
C LEU A 127 9.85 3.70 -2.09
N ALA A 128 9.17 4.72 -1.59
CA ALA A 128 9.36 5.21 -0.21
C ALA A 128 9.03 4.14 0.85
N GLN A 129 8.05 3.26 0.60
CA GLN A 129 7.69 2.19 1.54
C GLN A 129 8.79 1.14 1.67
N ILE A 130 9.49 0.82 0.57
CA ILE A 130 10.56 -0.18 0.51
C ILE A 130 11.87 0.40 1.05
N VAL A 131 12.26 1.59 0.60
CA VAL A 131 13.49 2.27 1.02
C VAL A 131 13.43 2.70 2.49
N ALA A 132 12.24 3.00 3.01
CA ALA A 132 11.99 3.51 4.35
C ALA A 132 12.84 4.75 4.68
N PRO A 133 12.45 5.90 4.16
CA PRO A 133 13.16 7.16 4.32
C PRO A 133 13.32 7.55 5.79
N ALA A 134 14.40 8.27 6.09
CA ALA A 134 14.69 8.76 7.43
C ALA A 134 13.85 10.00 7.78
N SER A 135 13.32 10.71 6.79
CA SER A 135 12.55 11.94 6.98
C SER A 135 11.33 12.02 6.06
N PRO A 136 10.32 12.85 6.41
CA PRO A 136 9.21 13.14 5.51
C PRO A 136 9.64 13.75 4.17
N GLN A 137 10.69 14.56 4.15
CA GLN A 137 11.23 15.19 2.95
C GLN A 137 11.81 14.13 2.00
N GLU A 138 12.62 13.22 2.51
CA GLU A 138 13.15 12.09 1.74
C GLU A 138 12.00 11.20 1.20
N ALA A 139 10.94 10.98 2.00
CA ALA A 139 9.77 10.26 1.55
C ALA A 139 9.08 10.93 0.36
N LEU A 140 8.94 12.25 0.41
CA LEU A 140 8.37 13.03 -0.67
C LEU A 140 9.22 12.97 -1.94
N GLU A 141 10.54 13.07 -1.82
CA GLU A 141 11.47 12.99 -2.95
C GLU A 141 11.43 11.61 -3.63
N LEU A 142 11.36 10.54 -2.85
CA LEU A 142 11.20 9.19 -3.37
C LEU A 142 9.85 9.01 -4.09
N ASP A 143 8.77 9.56 -3.53
CA ASP A 143 7.45 9.52 -4.17
C ASP A 143 7.43 10.32 -5.50
N ARG A 144 8.09 11.49 -5.54
CA ARG A 144 8.28 12.30 -6.75
C ARG A 144 9.14 11.58 -7.79
N THR A 145 10.25 11.00 -7.35
CA THR A 145 11.15 10.22 -8.21
C THR A 145 10.39 9.09 -8.87
N TYR A 146 9.57 8.36 -8.11
CA TYR A 146 8.72 7.32 -8.68
C TYR A 146 7.74 7.88 -9.71
N ALA A 147 7.07 9.01 -9.42
CA ALA A 147 6.11 9.61 -10.33
C ALA A 147 6.73 10.02 -11.69
N VAL A 148 7.96 10.55 -11.66
CA VAL A 148 8.69 10.98 -12.86
C VAL A 148 9.35 9.82 -13.60
N ARG A 149 9.97 8.90 -12.87
CA ARG A 149 10.77 7.79 -13.46
C ARG A 149 9.96 6.51 -13.67
N TRP A 150 8.64 6.57 -13.54
CA TRP A 150 7.81 5.39 -13.70
C TRP A 150 8.06 4.66 -15.02
N ASN A 151 8.20 3.36 -14.91
CA ASN A 151 8.18 2.41 -16.02
C ASN A 151 7.73 1.02 -15.51
N PRO A 152 7.25 0.11 -16.40
CA PRO A 152 6.75 -1.20 -15.99
C PRO A 152 7.78 -2.06 -15.26
N TRP A 153 9.05 -1.94 -15.64
CA TRP A 153 10.14 -2.69 -15.01
C TRP A 153 10.38 -2.25 -13.57
N LEU A 154 10.28 -0.94 -13.30
CA LEU A 154 10.37 -0.42 -11.93
C LEU A 154 9.25 -0.99 -11.06
N ASP A 155 8.00 -1.04 -11.57
CA ASP A 155 6.87 -1.64 -10.86
C ASP A 155 7.15 -3.12 -10.54
N CYS A 156 7.60 -3.92 -11.52
CA CYS A 156 7.95 -5.32 -11.29
C CYS A 156 9.02 -5.49 -10.18
N ARG A 157 10.06 -4.64 -10.21
CA ARG A 157 11.12 -4.66 -9.19
C ARG A 157 10.60 -4.30 -7.81
N LEU A 158 9.76 -3.28 -7.70
CA LEU A 158 9.18 -2.84 -6.42
C LEU A 158 8.21 -3.89 -5.86
N ILE A 159 7.42 -4.55 -6.70
CA ILE A 159 6.57 -5.68 -6.29
C ILE A 159 7.43 -6.84 -5.76
N ALA A 160 8.47 -7.24 -6.50
CA ALA A 160 9.38 -8.31 -6.07
C ALA A 160 10.07 -7.98 -4.74
N LEU A 161 10.54 -6.74 -4.56
CA LEU A 161 11.13 -6.27 -3.31
C LEU A 161 10.13 -6.22 -2.16
N SER A 162 8.86 -5.89 -2.43
CA SER A 162 7.80 -5.93 -1.42
C SER A 162 7.59 -7.35 -0.88
N PHE A 163 7.58 -8.35 -1.76
CA PHE A 163 7.56 -9.76 -1.33
C PHE A 163 8.84 -10.13 -0.56
N ALA A 164 10.00 -9.69 -1.01
CA ALA A 164 11.25 -9.93 -0.31
C ALA A 164 11.27 -9.34 1.10
N VAL A 165 10.66 -8.17 1.31
CA VAL A 165 10.48 -7.57 2.64
C VAL A 165 9.70 -8.48 3.57
N ASN A 166 8.62 -9.10 3.08
CA ASN A 166 7.80 -10.00 3.88
C ASN A 166 8.51 -11.33 4.22
N VAL A 167 9.39 -11.82 3.32
CA VAL A 167 10.10 -13.10 3.50
C VAL A 167 11.40 -12.93 4.30
N PHE A 168 12.23 -11.94 3.94
CA PHE A 168 13.58 -11.77 4.48
C PHE A 168 13.69 -10.68 5.54
N GLY A 169 12.60 -9.96 5.80
CA GLY A 169 12.55 -8.84 6.72
C GLY A 169 13.03 -7.52 6.12
N LYS A 170 12.42 -6.44 6.62
CA LYS A 170 12.59 -5.07 6.09
C LYS A 170 14.05 -4.60 6.12
N ALA A 171 14.76 -4.82 7.25
CA ALA A 171 16.12 -4.34 7.42
C ALA A 171 17.14 -4.93 6.42
N ARG A 172 16.94 -6.21 6.02
CA ARG A 172 17.82 -6.86 5.04
C ARG A 172 17.61 -6.28 3.65
N VAL A 173 16.35 -6.12 3.23
CA VAL A 173 16.02 -5.57 1.92
C VAL A 173 16.45 -4.10 1.81
N GLN A 174 16.25 -3.30 2.86
CA GLN A 174 16.67 -1.91 2.90
C GLN A 174 18.17 -1.74 2.72
N ARG A 175 19.00 -2.61 3.32
CA ARG A 175 20.46 -2.60 3.08
C ARG A 175 20.81 -2.88 1.62
N ALA A 176 20.08 -3.79 0.97
CA ALA A 176 20.30 -4.13 -0.44
C ALA A 176 19.89 -3.01 -1.41
N VAL A 177 18.95 -2.14 -1.03
CA VAL A 177 18.48 -1.01 -1.86
C VAL A 177 18.97 0.35 -1.37
N ALA A 178 19.92 0.38 -0.45
CA ALA A 178 20.44 1.64 0.12
C ALA A 178 20.97 2.61 -0.96
N SER A 179 21.57 2.07 -2.04
CA SER A 179 22.03 2.86 -3.20
C SER A 179 20.92 3.49 -4.05
N TRP A 180 19.66 3.25 -3.74
CA TRP A 180 18.55 3.89 -4.45
C TRP A 180 18.12 5.23 -3.83
N ARG A 181 18.80 5.62 -2.75
CA ARG A 181 18.63 6.92 -2.09
C ARG A 181 19.41 8.05 -2.81
N ASP A 182 20.45 7.66 -3.53
CA ASP A 182 21.32 8.54 -4.33
C ASP A 182 20.82 8.61 -5.79
#